data_8592b93518c63d2e358768b10b8c7a34
#
_entry.id   8592b93518c63d2e358768b10b8c7a34
#
_cell.length_a   1.000
_cell.length_b   1.000
_cell.length_c   1.000
_cell.angle_alpha   90.00
_cell.angle_beta   90.00
_cell.angle_gamma   90.00
#
_symmetry.space_group_name_H-M   'P 1'
#
loop_
_entity.id
_entity.type
_entity.pdbx_description
1 polymer ?
#
loop_
_entity_poly.entity_id
_entity_poly.type
_entity_poly.pdbx_seq_one_letter_code
_entity_poly.pdbx_strand_id
1 'polypeptide(L)'
;MLKLIRFGALALAALCATPSHADQLPEGQSKADYLAWLARDPVARTMVLSFKSYLHAAGVEDTVPTWELVRTASMWRECEGPRFEVAPASEWPHIATTLKFVRAHVEPVIGRVEVVSGFRDEGLNRCAHGAPQSAHRHFFAIDMVPLSGVSRPGLMRSLCKIHDLRGEQYNIGLGFYSGVRFHVDSQRFRRWGADGKGATSPCNTGIYA
;
A
#
# COMPACT_ATOMS: atom_id res chain seq x y z
N MET A 1 -4.00 -55.18 44.72
CA MET A 1 -3.26 -54.76 43.49
C MET A 1 -4.10 -53.72 42.77
N LEU A 2 -3.79 -52.44 42.94
CA LEU A 2 -4.54 -51.31 42.37
C LEU A 2 -3.76 -50.78 41.17
N LYS A 3 -4.32 -50.91 39.94
CA LYS A 3 -3.70 -50.39 38.71
C LYS A 3 -4.02 -48.89 38.57
N LEU A 4 -2.99 -48.05 38.67
CA LEU A 4 -3.09 -46.63 38.31
C LEU A 4 -3.17 -46.46 36.78
N ILE A 5 -4.26 -45.92 36.30
CA ILE A 5 -4.44 -45.48 34.93
C ILE A 5 -3.89 -44.07 34.84
N ARG A 6 -2.78 -43.86 34.08
CA ARG A 6 -2.24 -42.56 33.78
C ARG A 6 -3.01 -41.97 32.57
N PHE A 7 -3.77 -40.90 32.77
CA PHE A 7 -4.31 -40.07 31.70
C PHE A 7 -3.21 -39.14 31.19
N GLY A 8 -2.76 -39.38 29.96
CA GLY A 8 -1.89 -38.50 29.25
C GLY A 8 -2.71 -37.31 28.72
N ALA A 9 -2.41 -36.09 29.17
CA ALA A 9 -2.97 -34.89 28.60
C ALA A 9 -2.32 -34.60 27.24
N LEU A 10 -3.10 -34.70 26.15
CA LEU A 10 -2.70 -34.21 24.85
C LEU A 10 -2.79 -32.69 24.87
N ALA A 11 -1.65 -32.01 24.85
CA ALA A 11 -1.60 -30.57 24.61
C ALA A 11 -1.88 -30.29 23.13
N LEU A 12 -3.04 -29.74 22.80
CA LEU A 12 -3.34 -29.19 21.50
C LEU A 12 -2.52 -27.89 21.34
N ALA A 13 -1.45 -27.94 20.55
CA ALA A 13 -0.76 -26.74 20.10
C ALA A 13 -1.65 -26.00 19.08
N ALA A 14 -2.23 -24.88 19.50
CA ALA A 14 -2.91 -23.97 18.59
C ALA A 14 -1.88 -23.36 17.64
N LEU A 15 -1.85 -23.83 16.39
CA LEU A 15 -1.12 -23.14 15.31
C LEU A 15 -1.80 -21.79 15.09
N CYS A 16 -1.19 -20.70 15.58
CA CYS A 16 -1.51 -19.36 15.15
C CYS A 16 -1.11 -19.25 13.68
N ALA A 17 -2.06 -19.43 12.77
CA ALA A 17 -1.86 -19.14 11.35
C ALA A 17 -1.52 -17.65 11.22
N THR A 18 -0.32 -17.33 10.74
CA THR A 18 -0.01 -15.97 10.29
C THR A 18 -0.93 -15.66 9.10
N PRO A 19 -1.60 -14.48 9.06
CA PRO A 19 -2.44 -14.13 7.93
C PRO A 19 -1.63 -14.21 6.63
N SER A 20 -2.17 -14.87 5.63
CA SER A 20 -1.53 -14.99 4.32
C SER A 20 -1.52 -13.62 3.64
N HIS A 21 -0.59 -13.41 2.69
CA HIS A 21 -0.57 -12.19 1.87
C HIS A 21 -1.93 -11.92 1.20
N ALA A 22 -2.63 -12.99 0.78
CA ALA A 22 -3.96 -12.90 0.18
C ALA A 22 -5.01 -12.21 1.08
N ASP A 23 -4.89 -12.33 2.42
CA ASP A 23 -5.82 -11.72 3.38
C ASP A 23 -5.65 -10.19 3.50
N GLN A 24 -4.61 -9.62 2.87
CA GLN A 24 -4.31 -8.19 2.90
C GLN A 24 -4.74 -7.48 1.61
N LEU A 25 -5.13 -8.23 0.57
CA LEU A 25 -5.56 -7.66 -0.70
C LEU A 25 -7.03 -7.25 -0.65
N PRO A 26 -7.38 -6.10 -1.25
CA PRO A 26 -8.77 -5.67 -1.32
C PRO A 26 -9.60 -6.65 -2.16
N GLU A 27 -10.69 -7.16 -1.60
CA GLU A 27 -11.64 -8.00 -2.32
C GLU A 27 -12.19 -7.26 -3.54
N GLY A 28 -12.30 -7.94 -4.69
CA GLY A 28 -12.83 -7.37 -5.93
C GLY A 28 -11.88 -6.44 -6.68
N GLN A 29 -10.61 -6.37 -6.27
CA GLN A 29 -9.57 -5.58 -6.94
C GLN A 29 -8.41 -6.47 -7.43
N SER A 30 -8.68 -7.72 -7.78
CA SER A 30 -7.71 -8.63 -8.37
C SER A 30 -7.38 -8.26 -9.82
N LYS A 31 -6.33 -8.85 -10.38
CA LYS A 31 -6.01 -8.71 -11.80
C LYS A 31 -7.13 -9.20 -12.71
N ALA A 32 -7.86 -10.25 -12.30
CA ALA A 32 -9.03 -10.74 -13.04
C ALA A 32 -10.17 -9.72 -13.04
N ASP A 33 -10.44 -9.08 -11.89
CA ASP A 33 -11.44 -8.01 -11.79
C ASP A 33 -11.08 -6.79 -12.65
N TYR A 34 -9.79 -6.42 -12.67
CA TYR A 34 -9.29 -5.35 -13.53
C TYR A 34 -9.49 -5.66 -15.01
N LEU A 35 -9.18 -6.87 -15.47
CA LEU A 35 -9.40 -7.27 -16.86
C LEU A 35 -10.88 -7.27 -17.22
N ALA A 36 -11.76 -7.72 -16.31
CA ALA A 36 -13.20 -7.68 -16.48
C ALA A 36 -13.74 -6.24 -16.53
N TRP A 37 -13.18 -5.32 -15.75
CA TRP A 37 -13.49 -3.89 -15.82
C TRP A 37 -13.12 -3.30 -17.18
N LEU A 38 -11.91 -3.51 -17.68
CA LEU A 38 -11.48 -3.03 -19.00
C LEU A 38 -12.27 -3.62 -20.16
N ALA A 39 -12.77 -4.86 -20.02
CA ALA A 39 -13.58 -5.49 -21.05
C ALA A 39 -14.95 -4.81 -21.22
N ARG A 40 -15.49 -4.22 -20.13
CA ARG A 40 -16.82 -3.60 -20.09
C ARG A 40 -16.77 -2.08 -20.33
N ASP A 41 -15.63 -1.44 -20.14
CA ASP A 41 -15.46 0.01 -20.21
C ASP A 41 -14.36 0.38 -21.23
N PRO A 42 -14.74 0.70 -22.48
CA PRO A 42 -13.79 1.12 -23.52
C PRO A 42 -13.08 2.45 -23.20
N VAL A 43 -13.76 3.35 -22.45
CA VAL A 43 -13.16 4.63 -22.03
C VAL A 43 -12.06 4.38 -21.03
N ALA A 44 -12.35 3.59 -19.99
CA ALA A 44 -11.34 3.18 -19.00
C ALA A 44 -10.15 2.49 -19.67
N ARG A 45 -10.39 1.61 -20.66
CA ARG A 45 -9.32 0.96 -21.43
C ARG A 45 -8.42 1.97 -22.11
N THR A 46 -8.98 2.97 -22.78
CA THR A 46 -8.21 4.03 -23.45
C THR A 46 -7.40 4.85 -22.45
N MET A 47 -8.00 5.22 -21.33
CA MET A 47 -7.33 5.95 -20.26
C MET A 47 -6.16 5.16 -19.67
N VAL A 48 -6.36 3.86 -19.40
CA VAL A 48 -5.29 2.98 -18.91
C VAL A 48 -4.13 2.86 -19.89
N LEU A 49 -4.41 2.73 -21.19
CA LEU A 49 -3.37 2.67 -22.22
C LEU A 49 -2.56 3.97 -22.26
N SER A 50 -3.23 5.12 -22.17
CA SER A 50 -2.58 6.43 -22.11
C SER A 50 -1.73 6.58 -20.85
N PHE A 51 -2.26 6.17 -19.71
CA PHE A 51 -1.52 6.18 -18.44
C PHE A 51 -0.29 5.27 -18.48
N LYS A 52 -0.43 4.05 -19.03
CA LYS A 52 0.69 3.13 -19.23
C LYS A 52 1.79 3.73 -20.13
N SER A 53 1.39 4.38 -21.23
CA SER A 53 2.34 5.08 -22.11
C SER A 53 3.06 6.22 -21.38
N TYR A 54 2.35 6.96 -20.51
CA TYR A 54 2.95 7.97 -19.67
C TYR A 54 3.98 7.39 -18.68
N LEU A 55 3.64 6.30 -17.99
CA LEU A 55 4.56 5.62 -17.06
C LEU A 55 5.82 5.12 -17.76
N HIS A 56 5.67 4.60 -19.00
CA HIS A 56 6.80 4.22 -19.85
C HIS A 56 7.70 5.42 -20.17
N ALA A 57 7.11 6.51 -20.66
CA ALA A 57 7.85 7.73 -20.97
C ALA A 57 8.54 8.35 -19.74
N ALA A 58 7.93 8.21 -18.54
CA ALA A 58 8.51 8.62 -17.28
C ALA A 58 9.58 7.64 -16.73
N GLY A 59 9.76 6.47 -17.38
CA GLY A 59 10.71 5.42 -17.02
C GLY A 59 10.40 4.74 -15.69
N VAL A 60 9.11 4.55 -15.36
CA VAL A 60 8.66 3.95 -14.08
C VAL A 60 7.67 2.79 -14.24
N GLU A 61 7.42 2.34 -15.45
CA GLU A 61 6.44 1.29 -15.77
C GLU A 61 6.71 -0.06 -15.12
N ASP A 62 7.99 -0.36 -14.84
CA ASP A 62 8.43 -1.63 -14.27
C ASP A 62 8.49 -1.61 -12.73
N THR A 63 8.16 -0.49 -12.08
CA THR A 63 8.20 -0.39 -10.62
C THR A 63 7.11 -1.26 -10.00
N VAL A 64 5.87 -1.07 -10.43
CA VAL A 64 4.72 -1.89 -10.04
C VAL A 64 3.80 -2.08 -11.25
N PRO A 65 3.01 -3.16 -11.33
CA PRO A 65 2.07 -3.35 -12.43
C PRO A 65 1.04 -2.22 -12.50
N THR A 66 0.78 -1.68 -13.71
CA THR A 66 -0.19 -0.59 -13.92
C THR A 66 -1.57 -0.90 -13.36
N TRP A 67 -2.01 -2.16 -13.38
CA TRP A 67 -3.32 -2.57 -12.86
C TRP A 67 -3.44 -2.39 -11.34
N GLU A 68 -2.34 -2.40 -10.61
CA GLU A 68 -2.33 -2.11 -9.17
C GLU A 68 -2.45 -0.61 -8.90
N LEU A 69 -1.84 0.23 -9.74
CA LEU A 69 -1.88 1.70 -9.60
C LEU A 69 -3.28 2.30 -9.78
N VAL A 70 -4.17 1.60 -10.47
CA VAL A 70 -5.56 2.04 -10.67
C VAL A 70 -6.52 1.48 -9.63
N ARG A 71 -6.06 0.70 -8.65
CA ARG A 71 -6.84 0.36 -7.46
C ARG A 71 -7.15 1.63 -6.67
N THR A 72 -8.37 1.78 -6.23
CA THR A 72 -8.81 2.93 -5.42
C THR A 72 -8.56 2.69 -3.92
N ALA A 73 -9.57 2.79 -3.07
CA ALA A 73 -9.47 2.45 -1.66
C ALA A 73 -9.81 0.98 -1.41
N SER A 74 -9.23 0.36 -0.37
CA SER A 74 -9.66 -0.98 0.08
C SER A 74 -11.11 -1.00 0.58
N MET A 75 -11.65 0.13 1.02
CA MET A 75 -13.05 0.32 1.44
C MET A 75 -14.00 0.72 0.29
N TRP A 76 -13.62 0.46 -0.97
CA TRP A 76 -14.42 0.85 -2.13
C TRP A 76 -15.87 0.31 -2.07
N ARG A 77 -16.05 -0.90 -1.56
CA ARG A 77 -17.36 -1.56 -1.47
C ARG A 77 -18.26 -0.89 -0.43
N GLU A 78 -17.76 -0.68 0.77
CA GLU A 78 -18.47 -0.02 1.86
C GLU A 78 -18.81 1.43 1.52
N CYS A 79 -17.98 2.05 0.69
CA CYS A 79 -18.16 3.41 0.21
C CYS A 79 -18.98 3.51 -1.10
N GLU A 80 -19.41 2.37 -1.66
CA GLU A 80 -20.08 2.32 -2.97
C GLU A 80 -19.29 3.03 -4.08
N GLY A 81 -17.95 3.06 -3.93
CA GLY A 81 -17.04 3.73 -4.85
C GLY A 81 -16.54 2.84 -5.99
N PRO A 82 -15.81 3.40 -6.96
CA PRO A 82 -15.21 2.62 -8.04
C PRO A 82 -14.11 1.70 -7.49
N ARG A 83 -14.08 0.45 -7.99
CA ARG A 83 -12.99 -0.50 -7.67
C ARG A 83 -11.67 -0.09 -8.26
N PHE A 84 -11.73 0.40 -9.50
CA PHE A 84 -10.61 0.86 -10.29
C PHE A 84 -10.94 2.22 -10.87
N GLU A 85 -9.94 3.11 -10.89
CA GLU A 85 -10.07 4.43 -11.46
C GLU A 85 -8.70 4.90 -11.98
N VAL A 86 -8.67 5.51 -13.15
CA VAL A 86 -7.48 6.20 -13.66
C VAL A 86 -7.57 7.64 -13.18
N ALA A 87 -6.60 8.09 -12.41
CA ALA A 87 -6.50 9.49 -11.99
C ALA A 87 -6.51 10.44 -13.20
N PRO A 88 -6.97 11.70 -13.05
CA PRO A 88 -6.84 12.71 -14.08
C PRO A 88 -5.39 12.83 -14.59
N ALA A 89 -5.19 13.06 -15.89
CA ALA A 89 -3.86 13.09 -16.48
C ALA A 89 -2.94 14.18 -15.89
N SER A 90 -3.52 15.26 -15.38
CA SER A 90 -2.80 16.30 -14.63
C SER A 90 -2.11 15.80 -13.36
N GLU A 91 -2.59 14.70 -12.77
CA GLU A 91 -2.07 14.13 -11.53
C GLU A 91 -0.97 13.06 -11.76
N TRP A 92 -0.80 12.58 -12.99
CA TRP A 92 0.18 11.51 -13.30
C TRP A 92 1.64 11.84 -12.96
N PRO A 93 2.11 13.11 -13.10
CA PRO A 93 3.47 13.47 -12.68
C PRO A 93 3.76 13.21 -11.20
N HIS A 94 2.75 13.32 -10.34
CA HIS A 94 2.89 13.11 -8.91
C HIS A 94 3.23 11.65 -8.60
N ILE A 95 2.45 10.71 -9.13
CA ILE A 95 2.72 9.28 -8.88
C ILE A 95 4.03 8.81 -9.51
N ALA A 96 4.42 9.36 -10.66
CA ALA A 96 5.72 9.04 -11.25
C ALA A 96 6.88 9.40 -10.33
N THR A 97 6.79 10.53 -9.62
CA THR A 97 7.79 10.93 -8.61
C THR A 97 7.85 9.93 -7.46
N THR A 98 6.69 9.53 -6.92
CA THR A 98 6.61 8.52 -5.86
C THR A 98 7.17 7.17 -6.30
N LEU A 99 6.84 6.71 -7.52
CA LEU A 99 7.35 5.45 -8.06
C LEU A 99 8.86 5.46 -8.25
N LYS A 100 9.46 6.58 -8.65
CA LYS A 100 10.94 6.72 -8.71
C LYS A 100 11.56 6.49 -7.34
N PHE A 101 10.98 7.05 -6.29
CA PHE A 101 11.46 6.83 -4.92
C PHE A 101 11.27 5.37 -4.48
N VAL A 102 10.12 4.77 -4.75
CA VAL A 102 9.85 3.36 -4.41
C VAL A 102 10.89 2.45 -5.06
N ARG A 103 11.11 2.57 -6.36
CA ARG A 103 12.09 1.77 -7.10
C ARG A 103 13.52 1.98 -6.61
N ALA A 104 13.92 3.22 -6.37
CA ALA A 104 15.30 3.55 -6.04
C ALA A 104 15.66 3.27 -4.57
N HIS A 105 14.70 3.34 -3.65
CA HIS A 105 14.98 3.35 -2.22
C HIS A 105 14.16 2.37 -1.38
N VAL A 106 12.91 2.07 -1.77
CA VAL A 106 12.04 1.15 -0.99
C VAL A 106 12.33 -0.30 -1.38
N GLU A 107 12.18 -0.65 -2.66
CA GLU A 107 12.37 -2.03 -3.13
C GLU A 107 13.76 -2.63 -2.83
N PRO A 108 14.86 -1.88 -2.90
CA PRO A 108 16.18 -2.44 -2.57
C PRO A 108 16.32 -2.94 -1.13
N VAL A 109 15.46 -2.50 -0.21
CA VAL A 109 15.60 -2.82 1.23
C VAL A 109 14.51 -3.72 1.78
N ILE A 110 13.31 -3.72 1.18
CA ILE A 110 12.20 -4.59 1.61
C ILE A 110 11.75 -5.58 0.54
N GLY A 111 12.35 -5.54 -0.64
CA GLY A 111 11.92 -6.33 -1.78
C GLY A 111 10.75 -5.69 -2.53
N ARG A 112 10.22 -6.41 -3.52
CA ARG A 112 9.07 -5.95 -4.32
C ARG A 112 7.85 -5.73 -3.45
N VAL A 113 7.02 -4.80 -3.88
CA VAL A 113 5.78 -4.40 -3.21
C VAL A 113 4.57 -4.63 -4.11
N GLU A 114 3.39 -4.75 -3.51
CA GLU A 114 2.10 -4.70 -4.19
C GLU A 114 1.33 -3.45 -3.73
N VAL A 115 0.79 -2.70 -4.69
CA VAL A 115 -0.04 -1.53 -4.39
C VAL A 115 -1.46 -1.98 -4.09
N VAL A 116 -1.96 -1.61 -2.91
CA VAL A 116 -3.31 -1.95 -2.45
C VAL A 116 -4.29 -0.78 -2.44
N SER A 117 -3.79 0.45 -2.62
CA SER A 117 -4.62 1.66 -2.79
C SER A 117 -3.81 2.76 -3.49
N GLY A 118 -4.39 3.37 -4.51
CA GLY A 118 -3.82 4.47 -5.27
C GLY A 118 -4.68 5.75 -5.17
N PHE A 119 -5.11 6.28 -6.32
CA PHE A 119 -5.94 7.48 -6.40
C PHE A 119 -7.29 7.28 -5.71
N ARG A 120 -7.77 8.34 -5.05
CA ARG A 120 -9.11 8.41 -4.46
C ARG A 120 -9.71 9.78 -4.76
N ASP A 121 -10.86 9.81 -5.40
CA ASP A 121 -11.64 11.04 -5.50
C ASP A 121 -12.03 11.57 -4.11
N GLU A 122 -12.58 12.76 -4.05
CA GLU A 122 -12.96 13.39 -2.78
C GLU A 122 -14.01 12.60 -2.02
N GLY A 123 -15.02 12.05 -2.72
CA GLY A 123 -16.11 11.29 -2.13
C GLY A 123 -15.61 10.01 -1.48
N LEU A 124 -14.84 9.23 -2.23
CA LEU A 124 -14.25 7.99 -1.74
C LEU A 124 -13.24 8.23 -0.62
N ASN A 125 -12.40 9.28 -0.75
CA ASN A 125 -11.44 9.63 0.29
C ASN A 125 -12.14 9.98 1.62
N ARG A 126 -13.22 10.76 1.58
CA ARG A 126 -13.99 11.13 2.77
C ARG A 126 -14.65 9.91 3.41
N CYS A 127 -15.28 9.05 2.63
CA CYS A 127 -15.90 7.83 3.13
C CYS A 127 -14.87 6.85 3.71
N ALA A 128 -13.73 6.69 3.05
CA ALA A 128 -12.63 5.84 3.54
C ALA A 128 -11.82 6.47 4.69
N HIS A 129 -12.38 7.49 5.37
CA HIS A 129 -11.76 8.18 6.51
C HIS A 129 -10.40 8.81 6.21
N GLY A 130 -10.14 9.16 4.94
CA GLY A 130 -8.93 9.87 4.54
C GLY A 130 -8.93 11.32 5.01
N ALA A 131 -7.75 11.87 5.30
CA ALA A 131 -7.62 13.29 5.65
C ALA A 131 -8.17 14.18 4.51
N PRO A 132 -8.74 15.38 4.81
CA PRO A 132 -9.25 16.28 3.78
C PRO A 132 -8.20 16.67 2.73
N GLN A 133 -6.93 16.75 3.14
CA GLN A 133 -5.79 17.05 2.27
C GLN A 133 -4.94 15.79 1.99
N SER A 134 -5.59 14.66 1.84
CA SER A 134 -4.91 13.39 1.57
C SER A 134 -4.14 13.43 0.25
N ALA A 135 -2.89 12.96 0.28
CA ALA A 135 -2.04 12.81 -0.90
C ALA A 135 -2.63 11.86 -1.96
N HIS A 136 -3.52 10.94 -1.58
CA HIS A 136 -4.24 10.07 -2.51
C HIS A 136 -5.20 10.84 -3.43
N ARG A 137 -5.76 11.98 -2.99
CA ARG A 137 -6.69 12.81 -3.78
C ARG A 137 -6.02 13.46 -4.99
N HIS A 138 -4.72 13.62 -4.94
CA HIS A 138 -3.90 14.21 -5.99
C HIS A 138 -2.85 13.25 -6.53
N PHE A 139 -3.10 11.96 -6.34
CA PHE A 139 -2.27 10.86 -6.83
C PHE A 139 -0.78 10.98 -6.48
N PHE A 140 -0.44 11.66 -5.39
CA PHE A 140 0.92 11.63 -4.83
C PHE A 140 1.23 10.32 -4.12
N ALA A 141 0.22 9.57 -3.69
CA ALA A 141 0.32 8.51 -2.72
C ALA A 141 -0.09 7.15 -3.24
N ILE A 142 0.60 6.13 -2.73
CA ILE A 142 0.20 4.72 -2.79
C ILE A 142 0.34 4.08 -1.42
N ASP A 143 -0.63 3.23 -1.07
CA ASP A 143 -0.51 2.30 0.03
C ASP A 143 -0.04 0.95 -0.51
N MET A 144 0.91 0.32 0.16
CA MET A 144 1.57 -0.89 -0.31
C MET A 144 1.69 -1.94 0.78
N VAL A 145 1.89 -3.19 0.35
CA VAL A 145 2.33 -4.31 1.19
C VAL A 145 3.56 -4.96 0.56
N PRO A 146 4.55 -5.42 1.35
CA PRO A 146 5.70 -6.13 0.80
C PRO A 146 5.30 -7.51 0.29
N LEU A 147 5.83 -7.93 -0.85
CA LEU A 147 5.68 -9.29 -1.39
C LEU A 147 6.63 -10.29 -0.73
N SER A 148 7.65 -9.81 -0.03
CA SER A 148 8.57 -10.63 0.75
C SER A 148 8.01 -10.90 2.15
N GLY A 149 8.48 -11.97 2.81
CA GLY A 149 8.12 -12.30 4.18
C GLY A 149 8.78 -11.40 5.24
N VAL A 150 8.96 -10.09 4.97
CA VAL A 150 9.56 -9.17 5.93
C VAL A 150 8.65 -9.02 7.16
N SER A 151 9.23 -9.12 8.35
CA SER A 151 8.49 -8.90 9.59
C SER A 151 8.12 -7.42 9.77
N ARG A 152 7.01 -7.14 10.48
CA ARG A 152 6.60 -5.77 10.78
C ARG A 152 7.72 -4.91 11.40
N PRO A 153 8.48 -5.37 12.43
CA PRO A 153 9.61 -4.61 12.96
C PRO A 153 10.71 -4.37 11.93
N GLY A 154 11.03 -5.37 11.10
CA GLY A 154 12.01 -5.26 10.02
C GLY A 154 11.60 -4.24 8.96
N LEU A 155 10.33 -4.29 8.53
CA LEU A 155 9.75 -3.31 7.61
C LEU A 155 9.88 -1.88 8.12
N MET A 156 9.43 -1.64 9.37
CA MET A 156 9.47 -0.31 9.97
C MET A 156 10.89 0.22 10.11
N ARG A 157 11.84 -0.61 10.59
CA ARG A 157 13.25 -0.25 10.70
C ARG A 157 13.84 0.16 9.36
N SER A 158 13.62 -0.64 8.32
CA SER A 158 14.15 -0.38 6.99
C SER A 158 13.59 0.90 6.39
N LEU A 159 12.27 1.09 6.46
CA LEU A 159 11.61 2.26 5.90
C LEU A 159 11.92 3.55 6.69
N CYS A 160 11.98 3.50 8.01
CA CYS A 160 12.39 4.65 8.83
C CYS A 160 13.83 5.09 8.49
N LYS A 161 14.77 4.15 8.39
CA LYS A 161 16.15 4.44 8.01
C LYS A 161 16.24 5.15 6.65
N ILE A 162 15.50 4.66 5.65
CA ILE A 162 15.49 5.30 4.32
C ILE A 162 14.83 6.66 4.37
N HIS A 163 13.74 6.80 5.10
CA HIS A 163 13.05 8.07 5.25
C HIS A 163 13.96 9.12 5.93
N ASP A 164 14.73 8.73 6.95
CA ASP A 164 15.68 9.62 7.60
C ASP A 164 16.83 10.03 6.65
N LEU A 165 17.30 9.12 5.80
CA LEU A 165 18.42 9.36 4.90
C LEU A 165 18.05 10.10 3.61
N ARG A 166 16.83 9.91 3.08
CA ARG A 166 16.43 10.34 1.74
C ARG A 166 15.08 11.04 1.68
N GLY A 167 14.23 10.87 2.70
CA GLY A 167 12.86 11.34 2.66
C GLY A 167 12.71 12.84 2.44
N GLU A 168 13.54 13.65 3.07
CA GLU A 168 13.49 15.11 2.93
C GLU A 168 13.85 15.55 1.49
N GLN A 169 14.89 14.98 0.91
CA GLN A 169 15.34 15.29 -0.45
C GLN A 169 14.25 15.08 -1.51
N TYR A 170 13.35 14.10 -1.27
CA TYR A 170 12.27 13.72 -2.20
C TYR A 170 10.88 14.14 -1.70
N ASN A 171 10.78 14.95 -0.64
CA ASN A 171 9.52 15.35 0.01
C ASN A 171 8.63 14.15 0.40
N ILE A 172 9.22 13.06 0.89
CA ILE A 172 8.49 11.82 1.15
C ILE A 172 7.66 11.90 2.43
N GLY A 173 6.36 11.64 2.28
CA GLY A 173 5.49 11.23 3.37
C GLY A 173 5.56 9.73 3.57
N LEU A 174 5.78 9.28 4.82
CA LEU A 174 5.83 7.87 5.21
C LEU A 174 4.81 7.60 6.31
N GLY A 175 3.92 6.64 6.06
CA GLY A 175 2.89 6.26 7.01
C GLY A 175 2.83 4.76 7.28
N PHE A 176 2.42 4.38 8.49
CA PHE A 176 2.29 2.97 8.87
C PHE A 176 0.87 2.70 9.35
N TYR A 177 0.23 1.71 8.74
CA TYR A 177 -1.05 1.16 9.17
C TYR A 177 -0.86 -0.02 10.14
N SER A 178 -1.92 -0.74 10.44
CA SER A 178 -1.84 -2.04 11.10
C SER A 178 -1.16 -3.07 10.17
N GLY A 179 -0.57 -4.13 10.74
CA GLY A 179 0.12 -5.17 9.95
C GLY A 179 1.37 -4.65 9.22
N VAL A 180 1.57 -5.06 7.98
CA VAL A 180 2.71 -4.70 7.13
C VAL A 180 2.33 -3.70 6.03
N ARG A 181 1.11 -3.17 6.04
CA ARG A 181 0.70 -2.12 5.12
C ARG A 181 1.35 -0.80 5.50
N PHE A 182 1.86 -0.09 4.50
CA PHE A 182 2.50 1.21 4.66
C PHE A 182 2.14 2.15 3.51
N HIS A 183 2.30 3.43 3.74
CA HIS A 183 2.02 4.52 2.83
C HIS A 183 3.29 5.23 2.43
N VAL A 184 3.42 5.56 1.14
CA VAL A 184 4.46 6.47 0.63
C VAL A 184 3.80 7.50 -0.27
N ASP A 185 4.16 8.76 -0.08
CA ASP A 185 3.79 9.86 -0.98
C ASP A 185 4.96 10.82 -1.21
N SER A 186 4.90 11.59 -2.30
CA SER A 186 5.88 12.63 -2.63
C SER A 186 5.34 14.05 -2.46
N GLN A 187 4.29 14.25 -1.66
CA GLN A 187 3.64 15.55 -1.48
C GLN A 187 4.42 16.46 -0.53
N ARG A 188 4.85 15.92 0.61
CA ARG A 188 5.67 16.64 1.60
C ARG A 188 6.38 15.71 2.56
N PHE A 189 7.53 16.12 3.05
CA PHE A 189 8.26 15.39 4.08
C PHE A 189 7.48 15.34 5.40
N ARG A 190 7.07 14.15 5.81
CA ARG A 190 6.39 13.86 7.07
C ARG A 190 6.35 12.38 7.35
N ARG A 191 5.98 12.01 8.59
CA ARG A 191 5.77 10.61 8.99
C ARG A 191 4.64 10.50 10.02
N TRP A 192 3.94 9.37 10.02
CA TRP A 192 2.82 9.12 10.92
C TRP A 192 2.63 7.63 11.24
N GLY A 193 1.98 7.34 12.39
CA GLY A 193 1.61 5.99 12.83
C GLY A 193 0.18 5.62 12.47
N ALA A 194 -0.30 4.48 12.97
CA ALA A 194 -1.61 3.93 12.63
C ALA A 194 -2.81 4.82 12.99
N ASP A 195 -2.64 5.77 13.91
CA ASP A 195 -3.64 6.78 14.27
C ASP A 195 -3.56 8.08 13.45
N GLY A 196 -2.71 8.11 12.42
CA GLY A 196 -2.48 9.26 11.56
C GLY A 196 -1.61 10.37 12.17
N LYS A 197 -1.05 10.18 13.38
CA LYS A 197 -0.27 11.20 14.08
C LYS A 197 1.23 10.99 13.93
N GLY A 198 1.98 12.08 13.82
CA GLY A 198 3.44 12.05 13.77
C GLY A 198 4.07 11.50 15.05
N ALA A 199 3.49 11.83 16.22
CA ALA A 199 4.00 11.39 17.51
C ALA A 199 3.99 9.86 17.69
N THR A 200 3.08 9.16 17.03
CA THR A 200 2.94 7.69 17.08
C THR A 200 3.65 6.99 15.92
N SER A 201 4.32 7.74 15.04
CA SER A 201 5.14 7.14 14.00
C SER A 201 6.22 6.24 14.61
N PRO A 202 6.38 5.00 14.13
CA PRO A 202 7.46 4.12 14.54
C PRO A 202 8.84 4.79 14.45
N CYS A 203 9.03 5.63 13.43
CA CYS A 203 10.28 6.35 13.22
C CYS A 203 10.59 7.42 14.29
N ASN A 204 9.57 7.90 15.01
CA ASN A 204 9.72 8.89 16.09
C ASN A 204 9.77 8.25 17.47
N THR A 205 9.17 7.07 17.64
CA THR A 205 9.09 6.41 18.96
C THR A 205 10.32 5.61 19.32
N GLY A 206 11.24 5.38 18.37
CA GLY A 206 12.47 4.59 18.60
C GLY A 206 12.20 3.10 18.91
N ILE A 207 10.96 2.63 18.80
CA ILE A 207 10.57 1.24 19.14
C ILE A 207 11.34 0.20 18.29
N TYR A 208 11.95 0.63 17.18
CA TYR A 208 12.65 -0.24 16.23
C TYR A 208 14.12 0.17 16.00
N ALA A 209 14.65 1.02 16.85
CA ALA A 209 16.09 1.38 16.83
C ALA A 209 16.97 0.22 17.31
#